data_df5ddbc35d7604a56227466654fbed49
#
_entry.id   df5ddbc35d7604a56227466654fbed49
#
_cell.length_a   1.000
_cell.length_b   1.000
_cell.length_c   1.000
_cell.angle_alpha   90.00
_cell.angle_beta   90.00
_cell.angle_gamma   90.00
#
_symmetry.space_group_name_H-M   'P 1'
#
loop_
_entity.id
_entity.type
_entity.pdbx_description
1 polymer ?
#
loop_
_entity_poly.entity_id
_entity_poly.type
_entity_poly.pdbx_seq_one_letter_code
_entity_poly.pdbx_strand_id
1 'polypeptide(L)'
;MGRCYEDFEVGTVLRHQLGRTVTATDNTWFTLLTMNTNPIHFDVHYSAQTEFGRPLMNSTFTLALITGISVADVSQHAVNLGWDEVRMPAPVFEGDTIYAQTEILSKRESKSRPHMGLVEIKTTGFKQDGTVVMEFRRTILVYKRGHEPRPARPVGHTN
;
A
#
# COMPACT_ATOMS: atom_id res chain seq x y z
N MET A 1 7.31 7.71 14.24
CA MET A 1 6.57 6.87 15.21
C MET A 1 5.18 6.65 14.61
N GLY A 2 4.69 5.41 14.54
CA GLY A 2 3.40 5.09 13.92
C GLY A 2 2.21 5.73 14.65
N ARG A 3 1.10 5.92 13.94
CA ARG A 3 -0.15 6.46 14.51
C ARG A 3 -0.86 5.41 15.38
N CYS A 4 -1.43 5.85 16.50
CA CYS A 4 -2.38 5.10 17.30
C CYS A 4 -3.82 5.46 16.90
N TYR A 5 -4.79 4.70 17.36
CA TYR A 5 -6.21 4.87 17.00
C TYR A 5 -6.72 6.31 17.22
N GLU A 6 -6.28 6.97 18.28
CA GLU A 6 -6.68 8.33 18.62
C GLU A 6 -6.21 9.36 17.60
N ASP A 7 -5.10 9.10 16.90
CA ASP A 7 -4.47 10.02 15.94
C ASP A 7 -5.19 10.05 14.55
N PHE A 8 -6.21 9.21 14.36
CA PHE A 8 -6.99 9.20 13.15
C PHE A 8 -8.20 10.12 13.30
N GLU A 9 -8.29 11.13 12.44
CA GLU A 9 -9.42 12.06 12.35
C GLU A 9 -10.17 11.83 11.04
N VAL A 10 -11.49 11.57 11.13
CA VAL A 10 -12.34 11.34 9.97
C VAL A 10 -12.36 12.58 9.05
N GLY A 11 -12.24 12.37 7.75
CA GLY A 11 -12.15 13.43 6.74
C GLY A 11 -10.73 13.94 6.48
N THR A 12 -9.74 13.53 7.28
CA THR A 12 -8.33 13.91 7.04
C THR A 12 -7.77 13.14 5.84
N VAL A 13 -7.01 13.84 5.00
CA VAL A 13 -6.22 13.25 3.90
C VAL A 13 -4.75 13.30 4.25
N LEU A 14 -4.16 12.12 4.41
CA LEU A 14 -2.73 11.93 4.67
C LEU A 14 -1.99 11.79 3.32
N ARG A 15 -1.13 12.75 3.00
CA ARG A 15 -0.24 12.68 1.82
C ARG A 15 1.07 12.00 2.24
N HIS A 16 1.36 10.85 1.63
CA HIS A 16 2.57 10.09 1.95
C HIS A 16 3.78 10.74 1.30
N GLN A 17 4.88 10.86 2.04
CA GLN A 17 6.07 11.61 1.57
C GLN A 17 6.88 10.85 0.52
N LEU A 18 6.88 9.52 0.57
CA LEU A 18 7.71 8.71 -0.30
C LEU A 18 6.99 8.38 -1.60
N GLY A 19 7.64 8.67 -2.72
CA GLY A 19 7.33 8.11 -4.02
C GLY A 19 8.37 7.04 -4.40
N ARG A 20 7.98 6.11 -5.29
CA ARG A 20 8.89 5.08 -5.78
C ARG A 20 8.74 4.87 -7.28
N THR A 21 9.85 4.98 -8.02
CA THR A 21 9.91 4.61 -9.43
C THR A 21 9.95 3.09 -9.56
N VAL A 22 9.05 2.53 -10.37
CA VAL A 22 8.98 1.09 -10.64
C VAL A 22 9.89 0.69 -11.77
N THR A 23 10.46 -0.51 -11.69
CA THR A 23 11.45 -1.05 -12.63
C THR A 23 11.00 -2.38 -13.23
N ALA A 24 11.60 -2.79 -14.34
CA ALA A 24 11.40 -4.12 -14.93
C ALA A 24 11.76 -5.24 -13.95
N THR A 25 12.79 -5.04 -13.12
CA THR A 25 13.19 -5.99 -12.08
C THR A 25 12.07 -6.23 -11.06
N ASP A 26 11.42 -5.17 -10.60
CA ASP A 26 10.27 -5.29 -9.69
C ASP A 26 9.19 -6.18 -10.27
N ASN A 27 8.85 -5.93 -11.53
CA ASN A 27 7.80 -6.66 -12.23
C ASN A 27 8.15 -8.15 -12.40
N THR A 28 9.33 -8.43 -12.90
CA THR A 28 9.81 -9.80 -13.12
C THR A 28 9.88 -10.59 -11.81
N TRP A 29 10.49 -10.02 -10.78
CA TRP A 29 10.63 -10.70 -9.48
C TRP A 29 9.28 -10.96 -8.82
N PHE A 30 8.41 -9.96 -8.79
CA PHE A 30 7.10 -10.12 -8.17
C PHE A 30 6.25 -11.16 -8.91
N THR A 31 6.29 -11.13 -10.25
CA THR A 31 5.56 -12.08 -11.09
C THR A 31 6.03 -13.52 -10.85
N LEU A 32 7.34 -13.74 -10.77
CA LEU A 32 7.91 -15.06 -10.47
C LEU A 32 7.56 -15.52 -9.05
N LEU A 33 7.70 -14.66 -8.04
CA LEU A 33 7.39 -14.98 -6.64
C LEU A 33 5.92 -15.33 -6.43
N THR A 34 5.02 -14.77 -7.23
CA THR A 34 3.58 -14.98 -7.11
C THR A 34 3.03 -16.03 -8.08
N MET A 35 3.88 -16.75 -8.80
CA MET A 35 3.49 -17.76 -9.79
C MET A 35 2.58 -17.21 -10.90
N ASN A 36 2.65 -15.91 -11.20
CA ASN A 36 1.89 -15.30 -12.28
C ASN A 36 2.60 -15.56 -13.62
N THR A 37 2.06 -16.45 -14.43
CA THR A 37 2.66 -16.87 -15.70
C THR A 37 2.17 -16.06 -16.90
N ASN A 38 1.44 -14.95 -16.70
CA ASN A 38 0.98 -14.13 -17.81
C ASN A 38 2.14 -13.37 -18.46
N PRO A 39 2.50 -13.66 -19.74
CA PRO A 39 3.65 -13.09 -20.40
C PRO A 39 3.59 -11.57 -20.58
N ILE A 40 2.40 -10.95 -20.46
CA ILE A 40 2.25 -9.50 -20.56
C ILE A 40 3.12 -8.72 -19.54
N HIS A 41 3.57 -9.37 -18.46
CA HIS A 41 4.34 -8.73 -17.40
C HIS A 41 5.85 -8.84 -17.56
N PHE A 42 6.36 -9.80 -18.37
CA PHE A 42 7.81 -10.09 -18.42
C PHE A 42 8.34 -10.45 -19.81
N ASP A 43 7.47 -10.74 -20.79
CA ASP A 43 7.87 -11.04 -22.16
C ASP A 43 7.68 -9.78 -23.02
N VAL A 44 8.81 -9.14 -23.35
CA VAL A 44 8.83 -7.91 -24.16
C VAL A 44 8.31 -8.15 -25.58
N HIS A 45 8.64 -9.31 -26.18
CA HIS A 45 8.18 -9.64 -27.51
C HIS A 45 6.67 -9.86 -27.56
N TYR A 46 6.12 -10.56 -26.57
CA TYR A 46 4.68 -10.76 -26.45
C TYR A 46 3.95 -9.43 -26.18
N SER A 47 4.41 -8.66 -25.20
CA SER A 47 3.74 -7.42 -24.78
C SER A 47 3.77 -6.33 -25.84
N ALA A 48 4.79 -6.32 -26.72
CA ALA A 48 4.85 -5.42 -27.87
C ALA A 48 3.71 -5.63 -28.89
N GLN A 49 3.04 -6.78 -28.86
CA GLN A 49 1.90 -7.10 -29.74
C GLN A 49 0.55 -6.82 -29.07
N THR A 50 0.54 -6.41 -27.82
CA THR A 50 -0.68 -6.01 -27.08
C THR A 50 -0.98 -4.52 -27.29
N GLU A 51 -2.18 -4.09 -26.88
CA GLU A 51 -2.56 -2.68 -26.87
C GLU A 51 -1.65 -1.78 -26.04
N PHE A 52 -0.87 -2.36 -25.13
CA PHE A 52 0.07 -1.61 -24.27
C PHE A 52 1.43 -1.37 -24.94
N GLY A 53 1.83 -2.18 -25.95
CA GLY A 53 3.08 -2.07 -26.69
C GLY A 53 4.36 -2.32 -25.88
N ARG A 54 4.25 -2.67 -24.59
CA ARG A 54 5.36 -2.91 -23.66
C ARG A 54 4.88 -3.66 -22.42
N PRO A 55 5.79 -4.25 -21.60
CA PRO A 55 5.39 -4.97 -20.39
C PRO A 55 4.58 -4.11 -19.43
N LEU A 56 3.40 -4.62 -19.06
CA LEU A 56 2.53 -4.02 -18.07
C LEU A 56 2.99 -4.41 -16.66
N MET A 57 3.04 -3.45 -15.72
CA MET A 57 3.31 -3.78 -14.33
C MET A 57 2.20 -4.67 -13.76
N ASN A 58 2.59 -5.67 -12.97
CA ASN A 58 1.67 -6.57 -12.29
C ASN A 58 0.75 -5.76 -11.35
N SER A 59 -0.55 -5.93 -11.50
CA SER A 59 -1.55 -5.16 -10.74
C SER A 59 -1.48 -5.43 -9.22
N THR A 60 -1.17 -6.67 -8.82
CA THR A 60 -1.01 -7.01 -7.41
C THR A 60 0.29 -6.47 -6.83
N PHE A 61 1.35 -6.32 -7.64
CA PHE A 61 2.54 -5.56 -7.27
C PHE A 61 2.19 -4.10 -7.00
N THR A 62 1.43 -3.47 -7.89
CA THR A 62 1.00 -2.07 -7.72
C THR A 62 0.18 -1.89 -6.45
N LEU A 63 -0.74 -2.81 -6.14
CA LEU A 63 -1.50 -2.82 -4.88
C LEU A 63 -0.58 -2.93 -3.67
N ALA A 64 0.38 -3.86 -3.70
CA ALA A 64 1.33 -4.06 -2.61
C ALA A 64 2.23 -2.83 -2.40
N LEU A 65 2.72 -2.22 -3.50
CA LEU A 65 3.55 -1.01 -3.45
C LEU A 65 2.80 0.17 -2.83
N ILE A 66 1.59 0.47 -3.30
CA ILE A 66 0.78 1.58 -2.78
C ILE A 66 0.41 1.35 -1.31
N THR A 67 0.08 0.11 -0.95
CA THR A 67 -0.11 -0.28 0.45
C THR A 67 1.16 -0.01 1.26
N GLY A 68 2.33 -0.43 0.75
CA GLY A 68 3.63 -0.23 1.39
C GLY A 68 3.99 1.24 1.60
N ILE A 69 3.75 2.11 0.60
CA ILE A 69 3.96 3.56 0.70
C ILE A 69 3.16 4.16 1.87
N SER A 70 1.96 3.65 2.13
CA SER A 70 1.07 4.15 3.19
C SER A 70 1.45 3.69 4.62
N VAL A 71 2.33 2.69 4.77
CA VAL A 71 2.58 2.01 6.07
C VAL A 71 3.04 2.98 7.15
N ALA A 72 3.98 3.87 6.82
CA ALA A 72 4.56 4.80 7.80
C ALA A 72 3.49 5.69 8.47
N ASP A 73 2.46 6.06 7.72
CA ASP A 73 1.41 6.97 8.18
C ASP A 73 0.18 6.28 8.75
N VAL A 74 -0.16 5.07 8.26
CA VAL A 74 -1.46 4.47 8.60
C VAL A 74 -1.39 3.10 9.27
N SER A 75 -0.32 2.33 9.13
CA SER A 75 -0.39 0.92 9.53
C SER A 75 0.81 0.37 10.32
N GLN A 76 1.74 1.19 10.82
CA GLN A 76 2.82 0.70 11.68
C GLN A 76 2.31 0.07 13.00
N HIS A 77 1.19 0.57 13.52
CA HIS A 77 0.55 0.05 14.73
C HIS A 77 -0.83 -0.55 14.42
N ALA A 78 -0.98 -1.18 13.24
CA ALA A 78 -2.24 -1.71 12.78
C ALA A 78 -2.10 -3.08 12.12
N VAL A 79 -3.22 -3.79 12.06
CA VAL A 79 -3.38 -5.03 11.29
C VAL A 79 -4.40 -4.76 10.19
N ASN A 80 -4.05 -5.10 8.96
CA ASN A 80 -4.99 -5.01 7.84
C ASN A 80 -6.00 -6.16 7.91
N LEU A 81 -7.30 -5.85 7.83
CA LEU A 81 -8.36 -6.84 7.88
C LEU A 81 -8.90 -7.20 6.49
N GLY A 82 -8.76 -6.29 5.51
CA GLY A 82 -9.23 -6.56 4.17
C GLY A 82 -9.08 -5.36 3.24
N TRP A 83 -9.24 -5.63 1.95
CA TRP A 83 -9.34 -4.65 0.88
C TRP A 83 -10.72 -4.76 0.25
N ASP A 84 -11.33 -3.62 -0.04
CA ASP A 84 -12.61 -3.50 -0.73
C ASP A 84 -12.49 -2.47 -1.86
N GLU A 85 -13.38 -2.58 -2.85
CA GLU A 85 -13.49 -1.62 -3.96
C GLU A 85 -12.16 -1.33 -4.67
N VAL A 86 -11.33 -2.36 -4.90
CA VAL A 86 -10.07 -2.19 -5.64
C VAL A 86 -10.36 -1.87 -7.10
N ARG A 87 -9.87 -0.73 -7.59
CA ARG A 87 -10.03 -0.26 -8.97
C ARG A 87 -8.69 0.18 -9.54
N MET A 88 -8.49 -0.08 -10.83
CA MET A 88 -7.27 0.21 -11.58
C MET A 88 -7.61 1.02 -12.83
N PRO A 89 -7.82 2.34 -12.72
CA PRO A 89 -8.29 3.17 -13.84
C PRO A 89 -7.25 3.41 -14.93
N ALA A 90 -5.96 3.28 -14.62
CA ALA A 90 -4.88 3.46 -15.60
C ALA A 90 -3.74 2.44 -15.40
N PRO A 91 -3.08 2.00 -16.48
CA PRO A 91 -1.95 1.07 -16.42
C PRO A 91 -0.70 1.74 -15.82
N VAL A 92 0.14 0.91 -15.20
CA VAL A 92 1.47 1.29 -14.71
C VAL A 92 2.53 0.60 -15.56
N PHE A 93 3.60 1.32 -15.88
CA PHE A 93 4.72 0.83 -16.67
C PHE A 93 6.05 1.09 -15.97
N GLU A 94 7.09 0.38 -16.39
CA GLU A 94 8.46 0.69 -16.00
C GLU A 94 8.78 2.18 -16.23
N GLY A 95 9.43 2.80 -15.25
CA GLY A 95 9.79 4.22 -15.26
C GLY A 95 8.73 5.14 -14.63
N ASP A 96 7.50 4.67 -14.42
CA ASP A 96 6.51 5.44 -13.66
C ASP A 96 6.95 5.57 -12.20
N THR A 97 6.77 6.76 -11.63
CA THR A 97 6.96 6.98 -10.18
C THR A 97 5.61 7.06 -9.50
N ILE A 98 5.39 6.15 -8.56
CA ILE A 98 4.12 6.03 -7.84
C ILE A 98 4.19 6.77 -6.51
N TYR A 99 3.19 7.60 -6.27
CA TYR A 99 2.89 8.29 -5.02
C TYR A 99 1.54 7.82 -4.50
N ALA A 100 1.23 8.12 -3.25
CA ALA A 100 -0.06 7.78 -2.67
C ALA A 100 -0.52 8.79 -1.63
N GLN A 101 -1.85 8.81 -1.42
CA GLN A 101 -2.51 9.50 -0.31
C GLN A 101 -3.62 8.61 0.26
N THR A 102 -3.94 8.87 1.52
CA THR A 102 -4.99 8.09 2.22
C THR A 102 -5.95 9.02 2.93
N GLU A 103 -7.25 8.86 2.65
CA GLU A 103 -8.35 9.52 3.33
C GLU A 103 -8.90 8.64 4.44
N ILE A 104 -9.20 9.21 5.60
CA ILE A 104 -9.82 8.54 6.74
C ILE A 104 -11.33 8.66 6.58
N LEU A 105 -12.02 7.55 6.31
CA LEU A 105 -13.45 7.54 6.02
C LEU A 105 -14.32 7.42 7.27
N SER A 106 -13.95 6.50 8.17
CA SER A 106 -14.67 6.27 9.42
C SER A 106 -13.76 5.67 10.47
N LYS A 107 -14.16 5.77 11.74
CA LYS A 107 -13.52 5.03 12.82
C LYS A 107 -14.52 4.65 13.91
N ARG A 108 -14.27 3.52 14.54
CA ARG A 108 -15.05 3.05 15.71
C ARG A 108 -14.21 2.17 16.62
N GLU A 109 -14.57 2.10 17.87
CA GLU A 109 -13.94 1.18 18.82
C GLU A 109 -14.23 -0.29 18.46
N SER A 110 -13.27 -1.16 18.75
CA SER A 110 -13.48 -2.61 18.59
C SER A 110 -14.27 -3.17 19.78
N LYS A 111 -15.38 -3.85 19.49
CA LYS A 111 -16.19 -4.50 20.54
C LYS A 111 -15.50 -5.73 21.13
N SER A 112 -14.73 -6.47 20.32
CA SER A 112 -14.05 -7.70 20.73
C SER A 112 -12.62 -7.49 21.23
N ARG A 113 -12.02 -6.32 20.97
CA ARG A 113 -10.65 -5.97 21.35
C ARG A 113 -10.61 -4.56 21.92
N PRO A 114 -10.90 -4.38 23.24
CA PRO A 114 -11.05 -3.03 23.85
C PRO A 114 -9.82 -2.12 23.75
N HIS A 115 -8.63 -2.73 23.55
CA HIS A 115 -7.35 -2.04 23.39
C HIS A 115 -7.07 -1.62 21.92
N MET A 116 -8.04 -1.79 21.03
CA MET A 116 -7.91 -1.47 19.60
C MET A 116 -9.19 -0.78 19.08
N GLY A 117 -9.07 -0.12 17.93
CA GLY A 117 -10.20 0.41 17.18
C GLY A 117 -10.10 0.07 15.70
N LEU A 118 -11.22 0.10 15.01
CA LEU A 118 -11.29 -0.07 13.56
C LEU A 118 -11.27 1.30 12.90
N VAL A 119 -10.50 1.40 11.83
CA VAL A 119 -10.45 2.59 10.96
C VAL A 119 -10.65 2.13 9.53
N GLU A 120 -11.60 2.76 8.84
CA GLU A 120 -11.84 2.57 7.42
C GLU A 120 -11.15 3.71 6.66
N ILE A 121 -10.36 3.35 5.66
CA ILE A 121 -9.54 4.29 4.89
C ILE A 121 -9.69 4.03 3.38
N LYS A 122 -9.60 5.10 2.58
CA LYS A 122 -9.47 5.03 1.12
C LYS A 122 -8.06 5.47 0.74
N THR A 123 -7.32 4.61 0.04
CA THR A 123 -6.00 4.95 -0.48
C THR A 123 -6.07 5.12 -1.99
N THR A 124 -5.50 6.21 -2.50
CA THR A 124 -5.38 6.51 -3.92
C THR A 124 -3.90 6.55 -4.28
N GLY A 125 -3.50 5.73 -5.25
CA GLY A 125 -2.18 5.74 -5.85
C GLY A 125 -2.20 6.47 -7.20
N PHE A 126 -1.17 7.28 -7.46
CA PHE A 126 -1.08 8.10 -8.68
C PHE A 126 0.36 8.23 -9.13
N LYS A 127 0.53 8.53 -10.42
CA LYS A 127 1.84 8.77 -11.05
C LYS A 127 2.35 10.19 -10.77
N GLN A 128 3.58 10.46 -11.19
CA GLN A 128 4.24 11.76 -11.13
C GLN A 128 3.48 12.89 -11.86
N ASP A 129 2.63 12.57 -12.81
CA ASP A 129 1.77 13.52 -13.56
C ASP A 129 0.37 13.66 -12.96
N GLY A 130 0.08 12.99 -11.84
CA GLY A 130 -1.21 12.99 -11.17
C GLY A 130 -2.22 11.94 -11.70
N THR A 131 -1.87 11.15 -12.72
CA THR A 131 -2.74 10.09 -13.24
C THR A 131 -3.01 9.05 -12.16
N VAL A 132 -4.27 8.86 -11.78
CA VAL A 132 -4.69 7.85 -10.80
C VAL A 132 -4.55 6.46 -11.43
N VAL A 133 -3.78 5.59 -10.78
CA VAL A 133 -3.52 4.22 -11.25
C VAL A 133 -4.22 3.16 -10.42
N MET A 134 -4.56 3.48 -9.17
CA MET A 134 -5.26 2.55 -8.29
C MET A 134 -5.98 3.29 -7.16
N GLU A 135 -7.16 2.80 -6.82
CA GLU A 135 -7.89 3.20 -5.63
C GLU A 135 -8.40 1.95 -4.92
N PHE A 136 -8.39 1.97 -3.60
CA PHE A 136 -8.97 0.90 -2.80
C PHE A 136 -9.36 1.38 -1.41
N ARG A 137 -10.32 0.69 -0.80
CA ARG A 137 -10.65 0.83 0.62
C ARG A 137 -9.97 -0.26 1.44
N ARG A 138 -9.64 0.06 2.67
CA ARG A 138 -9.16 -0.91 3.66
C ARG A 138 -9.86 -0.69 4.99
N THR A 139 -10.12 -1.79 5.68
CA THR A 139 -10.42 -1.76 7.10
C THR A 139 -9.17 -2.21 7.86
N ILE A 140 -8.66 -1.35 8.72
CA ILE A 140 -7.50 -1.65 9.56
C ILE A 140 -7.92 -1.65 11.04
N LEU A 141 -7.29 -2.54 11.80
CA LEU A 141 -7.45 -2.66 13.25
C LEU A 141 -6.21 -2.04 13.91
N VAL A 142 -6.38 -0.91 14.59
CA VAL A 142 -5.30 -0.06 15.10
C VAL A 142 -5.23 -0.13 16.61
N TYR A 143 -4.02 -0.25 17.17
CA TYR A 143 -3.82 -0.18 18.61
C TYR A 143 -4.17 1.21 19.15
N LYS A 144 -4.85 1.23 20.31
CA LYS A 144 -5.00 2.45 21.12
C LYS A 144 -3.67 2.80 21.78
N ARG A 145 -3.47 4.07 22.06
CA ARG A 145 -2.26 4.61 22.69
C ARG A 145 -1.94 3.89 24.00
N GLY A 146 -0.69 3.45 24.14
CA GLY A 146 -0.22 2.70 25.30
C GLY A 146 -0.44 1.19 25.21
N HIS A 147 -1.13 0.70 24.18
CA HIS A 147 -1.34 -0.73 23.93
C HIS A 147 -0.54 -1.27 22.73
N GLU A 148 0.15 -0.40 21.98
CA GLU A 148 1.01 -0.82 20.87
C GLU A 148 2.21 -1.63 21.39
N PRO A 149 2.64 -2.67 20.64
CA PRO A 149 3.82 -3.47 20.99
C PRO A 149 5.08 -2.59 21.10
N ARG A 150 5.80 -2.72 22.20
CA ARG A 150 7.06 -2.02 22.48
C ARG A 150 8.14 -3.03 22.85
N PRO A 151 8.73 -3.76 21.88
CA PRO A 151 9.78 -4.71 22.20
C PRO A 151 10.98 -3.97 22.81
N ALA A 152 11.55 -4.56 23.86
CA ALA A 152 12.80 -4.06 24.42
C ALA A 152 13.89 -4.10 23.34
N ARG A 153 14.59 -2.98 23.14
CA ARG A 153 15.76 -2.96 22.27
C ARG A 153 16.90 -3.68 22.97
N PRO A 154 17.54 -4.67 22.32
CA PRO A 154 18.73 -5.28 22.91
C PRO A 154 19.80 -4.22 23.09
N VAL A 155 20.42 -4.21 24.27
CA VAL A 155 21.61 -3.38 24.55
C VAL A 155 22.81 -4.15 24.03
N GLY A 156 23.61 -3.52 23.15
CA GLY A 156 24.85 -4.12 22.69
C GLY A 156 25.80 -4.31 23.87
N HIS A 157 26.36 -5.53 24.02
CA HIS A 157 27.46 -5.77 24.94
C HIS A 157 28.74 -5.26 24.27
N THR A 158 29.31 -4.18 24.78
CA THR A 158 30.69 -3.81 24.51
C THR A 158 31.60 -4.72 25.37
N ASN A 159 32.36 -5.61 24.71
CA ASN A 159 33.46 -6.31 25.37
C ASN A 159 34.58 -5.33 25.67
#